data_5da9beb99b48a35db97b414c6e5edf70
#
_entry.id   5da9beb99b48a35db97b414c6e5edf70
#
_cell.length_a   1.000
_cell.length_b   1.000
_cell.length_c   1.000
_cell.angle_alpha   90.00
_cell.angle_beta   90.00
_cell.angle_gamma   90.00
#
_symmetry.space_group_name_H-M   'P 1'
#
loop_
_entity.id
_entity.type
_entity.pdbx_description
1 polymer ?
#
loop_
_entity_poly.entity_id
_entity_poly.type
_entity_poly.pdbx_seq_one_letter_code
_entity_poly.pdbx_strand_id
1 'polypeptide(L)'
;MTALLLAAAFACGAALPAMAEQATPETAAQPDPTEWADEAQDVTEAEEAPVYQQADAQEVATGETAASLTVTAADCTAQFIDEAYRLFLPVNTDMAALTIETGAELAAADAEGLTVDGTTVSGDFTNIETLNLTFTDGKAARVELYKSQLPSVSFTLNGMTLDEIQAGSKDVKYKGNSVTISQAGGSDLTDTDVEFKGRGNTTWTLDKRPYQFKLSSKAKVLGMDKAKTWLLIANRQDTSMMRNKAVYDLANAMGEWAPDGRWVDVWIDGSYQGCYLLCEKVQVGTNRVELEQEDGILAEADNIYYNGEEYWFTGNQSGTHFTLRIPPPMTWTSRTLPP
;
A
#
# COMPACT_ATOMS: atom_id res chain seq x y z
N MET A 1 -0.88 28.78 27.07
CA MET A 1 -0.44 28.75 25.67
C MET A 1 -0.88 27.41 25.13
N THR A 2 -1.97 27.38 24.39
CA THR A 2 -2.60 26.16 23.86
C THR A 2 -1.80 25.75 22.61
N ALA A 3 -1.08 24.64 22.69
CA ALA A 3 -0.42 24.08 21.51
C ALA A 3 -1.47 23.41 20.63
N LEU A 4 -1.75 24.00 19.47
CA LEU A 4 -2.59 23.41 18.44
C LEU A 4 -1.73 22.46 17.59
N LEU A 5 -1.81 21.16 17.83
CA LEU A 5 -1.18 20.16 16.96
C LEU A 5 -2.05 19.98 15.70
N LEU A 6 -1.57 20.50 14.58
CA LEU A 6 -2.24 20.38 13.28
C LEU A 6 -1.73 19.12 12.59
N ALA A 7 -2.44 18.00 12.72
CA ALA A 7 -2.17 16.81 11.91
C ALA A 7 -2.86 16.99 10.54
N ALA A 8 -2.09 17.41 9.53
CA ALA A 8 -2.59 17.53 8.16
C ALA A 8 -2.69 16.16 7.51
N ALA A 9 -3.89 15.57 7.48
CA ALA A 9 -4.18 14.45 6.59
C ALA A 9 -4.46 15.01 5.19
N PHE A 10 -3.45 14.98 4.31
CA PHE A 10 -3.65 15.40 2.91
C PHE A 10 -4.51 14.38 2.18
N ALA A 11 -5.78 14.74 1.94
CA ALA A 11 -6.55 14.17 0.85
C ALA A 11 -6.08 14.83 -0.45
N CYS A 12 -5.54 14.03 -1.36
CA CYS A 12 -4.98 14.44 -2.64
C CYS A 12 -5.99 15.23 -3.48
N GLY A 13 -5.61 16.41 -3.92
CA GLY A 13 -6.24 17.07 -5.06
C GLY A 13 -6.83 18.46 -4.81
N ALA A 14 -6.02 19.45 -4.44
CA ALA A 14 -6.29 20.86 -4.80
C ALA A 14 -4.99 21.66 -4.74
N ALA A 15 -4.76 22.47 -5.75
CA ALA A 15 -3.64 23.41 -5.81
C ALA A 15 -3.69 24.37 -4.60
N LEU A 16 -2.55 24.55 -3.95
CA LEU A 16 -2.37 25.52 -2.89
C LEU A 16 -2.51 26.96 -3.46
N PRO A 17 -3.36 27.81 -2.92
CA PRO A 17 -3.16 29.25 -3.07
C PRO A 17 -2.03 29.69 -2.14
N ALA A 18 -1.19 30.55 -2.64
CA ALA A 18 -0.03 31.13 -1.98
C ALA A 18 -0.41 31.76 -0.63
N MET A 19 0.29 31.36 0.42
CA MET A 19 0.37 32.15 1.66
C MET A 19 1.42 33.23 1.43
N ALA A 20 0.99 34.45 1.26
CA ALA A 20 1.82 35.62 1.36
C ALA A 20 1.28 36.55 2.44
N GLU A 21 2.25 37.05 3.21
CA GLU A 21 2.32 38.36 3.79
C GLU A 21 1.99 38.55 5.27
N GLN A 22 3.04 38.59 6.09
CA GLN A 22 3.50 39.89 6.64
C GLN A 22 4.90 39.75 7.27
N ALA A 23 5.94 40.11 6.53
CA ALA A 23 7.17 40.69 7.06
C ALA A 23 7.59 41.77 6.06
N THR A 24 7.71 43.02 6.55
CA THR A 24 8.15 44.18 5.77
C THR A 24 9.60 44.11 5.35
N PRO A 25 10.01 44.81 4.31
CA PRO A 25 10.93 44.28 3.33
C PRO A 25 12.32 44.90 3.46
N GLU A 26 13.30 44.10 3.16
CA GLU A 26 14.56 44.63 2.58
C GLU A 26 14.66 44.05 1.17
N THR A 27 14.78 44.97 0.23
CA THR A 27 14.64 44.77 -1.21
C THR A 27 15.80 43.93 -1.74
N ALA A 28 15.54 42.62 -1.93
CA ALA A 28 16.30 41.81 -2.88
C ALA A 28 15.47 41.68 -4.15
N ALA A 29 16.05 42.09 -5.29
CA ALA A 29 15.40 41.99 -6.59
C ALA A 29 14.95 40.52 -6.87
N GLN A 30 13.68 40.33 -7.20
CA GLN A 30 13.22 39.06 -7.70
C GLN A 30 13.91 38.77 -9.04
N PRO A 31 14.45 37.57 -9.26
CA PRO A 31 14.93 37.18 -10.57
C PRO A 31 13.77 37.12 -11.55
N ASP A 32 14.03 37.57 -12.79
CA ASP A 32 13.08 37.60 -13.90
C ASP A 32 12.56 36.18 -14.16
N PRO A 33 11.23 35.96 -14.27
CA PRO A 33 10.67 34.63 -14.56
C PRO A 33 11.12 34.04 -15.90
N THR A 34 11.75 34.84 -16.78
CA THR A 34 12.30 34.37 -18.06
C THR A 34 13.70 33.76 -17.93
N GLU A 35 14.43 33.98 -16.83
CA GLU A 35 15.75 33.37 -16.62
C GLU A 35 15.70 31.85 -16.39
N TRP A 36 14.55 31.30 -15.97
CA TRP A 36 14.37 29.86 -15.78
C TRP A 36 14.05 29.08 -17.04
N ALA A 37 13.73 29.77 -18.14
CA ALA A 37 13.38 29.15 -19.40
C ALA A 37 14.59 28.79 -20.26
N ASP A 38 15.72 29.46 -20.08
CA ASP A 38 16.93 29.23 -20.89
C ASP A 38 17.83 28.11 -20.35
N GLU A 39 17.74 27.74 -19.05
CA GLU A 39 18.48 26.58 -18.51
C GLU A 39 17.81 25.23 -18.82
N ALA A 40 16.57 25.22 -19.29
CA ALA A 40 15.85 23.98 -19.60
C ALA A 40 16.12 23.46 -21.04
N GLN A 41 16.95 24.11 -21.84
CA GLN A 41 17.20 23.73 -23.24
C GLN A 41 18.52 22.99 -23.49
N ASP A 42 19.33 22.73 -22.47
CA ASP A 42 20.60 22.00 -22.64
C ASP A 42 20.62 20.61 -22.00
N VAL A 43 19.45 19.99 -21.86
CA VAL A 43 19.33 18.54 -21.55
C VAL A 43 18.94 17.79 -22.83
N THR A 44 19.71 17.98 -23.89
CA THR A 44 19.71 17.09 -25.05
C THR A 44 20.96 16.24 -24.99
N GLU A 45 20.89 15.20 -24.21
CA GLU A 45 21.43 13.86 -24.35
C GLU A 45 21.10 13.12 -23.05
N ALA A 46 19.84 12.69 -22.93
CA ALA A 46 19.55 11.60 -22.02
C ALA A 46 20.37 10.42 -22.54
N GLU A 47 21.44 10.03 -21.80
CA GLU A 47 22.00 8.69 -21.94
C GLU A 47 20.80 7.73 -21.96
N GLU A 48 20.64 7.03 -23.07
CA GLU A 48 19.65 5.96 -23.18
C GLU A 48 19.88 5.04 -21.98
N ALA A 49 18.85 4.91 -21.16
CA ALA A 49 18.82 3.92 -20.10
C ALA A 49 19.29 2.61 -20.72
N PRO A 50 20.18 1.83 -20.04
CA PRO A 50 20.68 0.60 -20.59
C PRO A 50 19.50 -0.23 -21.05
N VAL A 51 19.38 -0.42 -22.37
CA VAL A 51 18.46 -1.37 -22.95
C VAL A 51 18.92 -2.71 -22.39
N TYR A 52 18.17 -3.24 -21.43
CA TYR A 52 18.31 -4.63 -21.06
C TYR A 52 18.09 -5.42 -22.35
N GLN A 53 19.20 -5.91 -22.93
CA GLN A 53 19.11 -6.88 -23.99
C GLN A 53 18.36 -8.06 -23.41
N GLN A 54 17.11 -8.23 -23.82
CA GLN A 54 16.38 -9.46 -23.64
C GLN A 54 17.31 -10.57 -24.14
N ALA A 55 17.76 -11.44 -23.25
CA ALA A 55 18.41 -12.67 -23.64
C ALA A 55 17.48 -13.32 -24.67
N ASP A 56 18.05 -13.73 -25.80
CA ASP A 56 17.31 -14.32 -26.92
C ASP A 56 16.30 -15.31 -26.37
N ALA A 57 15.02 -14.97 -26.51
CA ALA A 57 13.93 -15.87 -26.19
C ALA A 57 14.11 -17.09 -27.10
N GLN A 58 14.53 -18.22 -26.53
CA GLN A 58 14.42 -19.49 -27.23
C GLN A 58 12.96 -19.62 -27.65
N GLU A 59 12.73 -19.79 -28.94
CA GLU A 59 11.40 -20.04 -29.51
C GLU A 59 10.80 -21.23 -28.75
N VAL A 60 9.93 -20.95 -27.80
CA VAL A 60 9.08 -21.96 -27.17
C VAL A 60 8.18 -22.49 -28.27
N ALA A 61 8.22 -23.81 -28.50
CA ALA A 61 7.31 -24.48 -29.44
C ALA A 61 5.90 -23.92 -29.24
N THR A 62 5.28 -23.47 -30.33
CA THR A 62 3.95 -22.87 -30.36
C THR A 62 2.88 -23.92 -30.05
N GLY A 63 2.81 -24.34 -28.78
CA GLY A 63 1.68 -25.03 -28.21
C GLY A 63 0.62 -23.96 -27.83
N GLU A 64 -0.65 -24.28 -28.05
CA GLU A 64 -1.74 -23.42 -27.64
C GLU A 64 -1.59 -23.09 -26.16
N THR A 65 -1.50 -21.77 -25.80
CA THR A 65 -1.28 -21.33 -24.41
C THR A 65 -2.46 -21.72 -23.57
N ALA A 66 -2.24 -22.42 -22.47
CA ALA A 66 -3.27 -22.85 -21.56
C ALA A 66 -3.73 -21.66 -20.68
N ALA A 67 -4.59 -20.81 -21.20
CA ALA A 67 -5.04 -19.58 -20.52
C ALA A 67 -6.01 -19.80 -19.33
N SER A 68 -6.33 -21.05 -18.99
CA SER A 68 -7.29 -21.38 -17.91
C SER A 68 -6.69 -22.22 -16.79
N LEU A 69 -5.36 -22.21 -16.63
CA LEU A 69 -4.71 -22.97 -15.57
C LEU A 69 -4.75 -22.20 -14.24
N THR A 70 -4.85 -22.94 -13.16
CA THR A 70 -4.54 -22.44 -11.82
C THR A 70 -3.10 -22.81 -11.50
N VAL A 71 -2.24 -21.84 -11.30
CA VAL A 71 -0.85 -22.04 -10.88
C VAL A 71 -0.67 -21.46 -9.49
N THR A 72 -0.27 -22.30 -8.53
CA THR A 72 -0.15 -21.90 -7.12
C THR A 72 1.18 -22.36 -6.53
N ALA A 73 1.71 -21.58 -5.57
CA ALA A 73 2.79 -22.00 -4.69
C ALA A 73 2.79 -21.13 -3.42
N ALA A 74 3.21 -21.71 -2.27
CA ALA A 74 3.29 -21.02 -0.99
C ALA A 74 2.00 -20.22 -0.66
N ASP A 75 0.85 -20.84 -0.84
CA ASP A 75 -0.50 -20.24 -0.67
C ASP A 75 -0.77 -19.01 -1.56
N CYS A 76 0.04 -18.80 -2.60
CA CYS A 76 -0.14 -17.73 -3.57
C CYS A 76 -0.65 -18.29 -4.91
N THR A 77 -1.49 -17.51 -5.58
CA THR A 77 -2.04 -17.83 -6.91
C THR A 77 -1.43 -16.89 -7.95
N ALA A 78 -0.93 -17.48 -9.03
CA ALA A 78 -0.37 -16.70 -10.13
C ALA A 78 -1.44 -15.91 -10.88
N GLN A 79 -1.04 -14.75 -11.38
CA GLN A 79 -1.85 -13.91 -12.25
C GLN A 79 -1.45 -14.13 -13.71
N PHE A 80 -2.42 -14.36 -14.60
CA PHE A 80 -2.14 -14.48 -16.02
C PHE A 80 -2.06 -13.10 -16.67
N ILE A 81 -0.85 -12.66 -17.03
CA ILE A 81 -0.56 -11.33 -17.56
C ILE A 81 0.44 -11.49 -18.72
N ASP A 82 0.15 -10.88 -19.86
CA ASP A 82 1.02 -10.89 -21.05
C ASP A 82 1.50 -12.30 -21.43
N GLU A 83 0.56 -13.24 -21.53
CA GLU A 83 0.79 -14.64 -21.92
C GLU A 83 1.67 -15.46 -20.96
N ALA A 84 1.90 -14.98 -19.74
CA ALA A 84 2.65 -15.67 -18.69
C ALA A 84 1.87 -15.73 -17.38
N TYR A 85 2.09 -16.77 -16.59
CA TYR A 85 1.64 -16.89 -15.22
C TYR A 85 2.65 -16.23 -14.30
N ARG A 86 2.37 -15.03 -13.79
CA ARG A 86 3.23 -14.33 -12.84
C ARG A 86 2.88 -14.72 -11.43
N LEU A 87 3.80 -15.41 -10.78
CA LEU A 87 3.66 -15.87 -9.40
C LEU A 87 4.47 -14.98 -8.48
N PHE A 88 3.76 -14.12 -7.75
CA PHE A 88 4.36 -13.24 -6.73
C PHE A 88 4.38 -13.97 -5.40
N LEU A 89 5.56 -14.08 -4.79
CA LEU A 89 5.81 -14.86 -3.58
C LEU A 89 6.24 -13.97 -2.42
N PRO A 90 5.74 -14.24 -1.19
CA PRO A 90 6.16 -13.51 0.01
C PRO A 90 7.66 -13.57 0.27
N VAL A 91 8.17 -12.57 1.02
CA VAL A 91 9.60 -12.40 1.30
C VAL A 91 10.24 -13.59 2.02
N ASN A 92 9.48 -14.31 2.83
CA ASN A 92 9.93 -15.47 3.61
C ASN A 92 9.73 -16.82 2.90
N THR A 93 9.26 -16.83 1.63
CA THR A 93 9.10 -18.07 0.87
C THR A 93 10.45 -18.79 0.73
N ASP A 94 10.48 -20.07 1.07
CA ASP A 94 11.65 -20.92 0.87
C ASP A 94 11.76 -21.33 -0.60
N MET A 95 12.61 -20.64 -1.35
CA MET A 95 12.84 -20.94 -2.76
C MET A 95 13.66 -22.21 -2.98
N ALA A 96 14.45 -22.65 -1.97
CA ALA A 96 15.27 -23.87 -2.08
C ALA A 96 14.42 -25.16 -1.97
N ALA A 97 13.19 -25.05 -1.49
CA ALA A 97 12.26 -26.18 -1.32
C ALA A 97 10.83 -25.80 -1.78
N LEU A 98 10.70 -25.07 -2.89
CA LEU A 98 9.41 -24.63 -3.41
C LEU A 98 8.72 -25.78 -4.17
N THR A 99 7.40 -25.82 -4.03
CA THR A 99 6.51 -26.64 -4.87
C THR A 99 5.51 -25.75 -5.56
N ILE A 100 5.43 -25.87 -6.88
CA ILE A 100 4.43 -25.21 -7.73
C ILE A 100 3.40 -26.26 -8.10
N GLU A 101 2.15 -25.98 -7.88
CA GLU A 101 1.02 -26.81 -8.30
C GLU A 101 0.33 -26.16 -9.50
N THR A 102 0.00 -27.00 -10.50
CA THR A 102 -0.70 -26.57 -11.71
C THR A 102 -2.04 -27.30 -11.81
N GLY A 103 -3.07 -26.76 -12.19
CA GLY A 103 -4.37 -27.45 -12.28
C GLY A 103 -4.46 -28.54 -13.37
N ALA A 104 -3.34 -28.94 -14.00
CA ALA A 104 -3.28 -29.93 -15.07
C ALA A 104 -2.01 -30.78 -14.97
N GLU A 105 -2.06 -32.01 -15.54
CA GLU A 105 -0.92 -32.94 -15.51
C GLU A 105 0.24 -32.48 -16.40
N LEU A 106 1.42 -32.48 -15.82
CA LEU A 106 2.66 -32.06 -16.42
C LEU A 106 3.35 -33.23 -17.13
N ALA A 107 3.91 -32.95 -18.30
CA ALA A 107 4.84 -33.85 -19.01
C ALA A 107 6.29 -33.49 -18.72
N ALA A 108 6.63 -32.20 -18.59
CA ALA A 108 7.98 -31.73 -18.35
C ALA A 108 8.03 -30.30 -17.81
N ALA A 109 9.15 -29.96 -17.19
CA ALA A 109 9.59 -28.60 -16.88
C ALA A 109 10.98 -28.39 -17.46
N ASP A 110 11.30 -27.19 -17.96
CA ASP A 110 12.54 -26.92 -18.72
C ASP A 110 13.76 -26.58 -17.84
N ALA A 111 13.65 -26.72 -16.52
CA ALA A 111 14.74 -26.44 -15.60
C ALA A 111 15.33 -27.73 -15.01
N GLU A 112 16.67 -27.79 -14.97
CA GLU A 112 17.40 -28.93 -14.39
C GLU A 112 17.25 -28.97 -12.86
N GLY A 113 17.22 -30.16 -12.29
CA GLY A 113 17.16 -30.37 -10.83
C GLY A 113 15.78 -30.29 -10.23
N LEU A 114 14.76 -30.00 -11.03
CA LEU A 114 13.36 -30.02 -10.58
C LEU A 114 12.76 -31.41 -10.76
N THR A 115 11.85 -31.75 -9.87
CA THR A 115 11.05 -33.00 -9.94
C THR A 115 9.65 -32.67 -10.40
N VAL A 116 9.18 -33.34 -11.47
CA VAL A 116 7.80 -33.28 -11.95
C VAL A 116 7.08 -34.53 -11.46
N ASP A 117 5.95 -34.34 -10.77
CA ASP A 117 5.10 -35.41 -10.27
C ASP A 117 3.62 -35.04 -10.42
N GLY A 118 2.94 -35.64 -11.38
CA GLY A 118 1.55 -35.35 -11.70
C GLY A 118 1.31 -33.89 -12.06
N THR A 119 0.66 -33.16 -11.18
CA THR A 119 0.34 -31.72 -11.37
C THR A 119 1.37 -30.79 -10.71
N THR A 120 2.46 -31.32 -10.12
CA THR A 120 3.39 -30.53 -9.33
C THR A 120 4.80 -30.49 -9.93
N VAL A 121 5.48 -29.36 -9.72
CA VAL A 121 6.92 -29.20 -9.92
C VAL A 121 7.54 -28.78 -8.61
N SER A 122 8.55 -29.51 -8.12
CA SER A 122 9.20 -29.22 -6.86
C SER A 122 10.73 -29.25 -6.97
N GLY A 123 11.40 -28.47 -6.14
CA GLY A 123 12.85 -28.43 -6.08
C GLY A 123 13.42 -27.09 -5.63
N ASP A 124 14.65 -26.81 -6.04
CA ASP A 124 15.34 -25.56 -5.74
C ASP A 124 15.11 -24.53 -6.87
N PHE A 125 14.34 -23.51 -6.55
CA PHE A 125 14.02 -22.38 -7.43
C PHE A 125 14.84 -21.12 -7.12
N THR A 126 15.89 -21.19 -6.30
CA THR A 126 16.65 -20.00 -5.85
C THR A 126 17.18 -19.16 -7.01
N ASN A 127 17.54 -19.81 -8.12
CA ASN A 127 18.08 -19.16 -9.32
C ASN A 127 17.17 -19.28 -10.54
N ILE A 128 15.90 -19.65 -10.36
CA ILE A 128 14.93 -19.80 -11.44
C ILE A 128 13.95 -18.66 -11.38
N GLU A 129 14.01 -17.75 -12.34
CA GLU A 129 13.06 -16.64 -12.47
C GLU A 129 11.94 -16.94 -13.46
N THR A 130 12.20 -17.85 -14.40
CA THR A 130 11.23 -18.26 -15.41
C THR A 130 11.28 -19.78 -15.59
N LEU A 131 10.12 -20.38 -15.71
CA LEU A 131 9.93 -21.82 -15.93
C LEU A 131 8.95 -22.03 -17.07
N ASN A 132 9.30 -22.83 -18.07
CA ASN A 132 8.37 -23.27 -19.08
C ASN A 132 7.90 -24.70 -18.75
N LEU A 133 6.60 -24.85 -18.67
CA LEU A 133 5.92 -26.09 -18.36
C LEU A 133 5.29 -26.65 -19.63
N THR A 134 5.44 -27.96 -19.84
CA THR A 134 4.74 -28.70 -20.89
C THR A 134 3.77 -29.67 -20.24
N PHE A 135 2.53 -29.68 -20.70
CA PHE A 135 1.47 -30.53 -20.19
C PHE A 135 1.28 -31.79 -21.04
N THR A 136 0.68 -32.82 -20.46
CA THR A 136 0.43 -34.10 -21.14
C THR A 136 -0.52 -33.98 -22.33
N ASP A 137 -1.34 -32.93 -22.37
CA ASP A 137 -2.23 -32.61 -23.51
C ASP A 137 -1.53 -31.85 -24.65
N GLY A 138 -0.21 -31.61 -24.53
CA GLY A 138 0.62 -30.93 -25.51
C GLY A 138 0.60 -29.39 -25.41
N LYS A 139 -0.11 -28.82 -24.47
CA LYS A 139 -0.10 -27.37 -24.20
C LYS A 139 1.18 -27.00 -23.43
N ALA A 140 1.49 -25.70 -23.44
CA ALA A 140 2.59 -25.14 -22.69
C ALA A 140 2.15 -23.93 -21.85
N ALA A 141 2.86 -23.66 -20.77
CA ALA A 141 2.69 -22.45 -19.98
C ALA A 141 4.06 -21.90 -19.53
N ARG A 142 4.19 -20.60 -19.57
CA ARG A 142 5.33 -19.88 -18.99
C ARG A 142 4.93 -19.38 -17.60
N VAL A 143 5.75 -19.70 -16.60
CA VAL A 143 5.61 -19.24 -15.21
C VAL A 143 6.78 -18.33 -14.89
N GLU A 144 6.50 -17.12 -14.46
CA GLU A 144 7.48 -16.13 -14.01
C GLU A 144 7.41 -16.01 -12.49
N LEU A 145 8.52 -16.14 -11.79
CA LEU A 145 8.60 -16.15 -10.33
C LEU A 145 9.16 -14.82 -9.82
N TYR A 146 8.41 -14.16 -8.96
CA TYR A 146 8.78 -12.89 -8.35
C TYR A 146 8.73 -13.02 -6.83
N LYS A 147 9.87 -13.29 -6.19
CA LYS A 147 9.95 -13.24 -4.73
C LYS A 147 10.09 -11.80 -4.26
N SER A 148 9.19 -11.36 -3.36
CA SER A 148 9.25 -10.03 -2.77
C SER A 148 10.56 -9.80 -2.01
N GLN A 149 11.08 -8.58 -2.10
CA GLN A 149 12.16 -8.06 -1.26
C GLN A 149 11.63 -7.14 -0.16
N LEU A 150 10.36 -6.76 -0.23
CA LEU A 150 9.67 -5.98 0.79
C LEU A 150 9.04 -6.90 1.85
N PRO A 151 8.81 -6.41 3.07
CA PRO A 151 7.96 -7.13 4.00
C PRO A 151 6.62 -7.48 3.36
N SER A 152 6.10 -8.65 3.68
CA SER A 152 4.87 -9.19 3.09
C SER A 152 3.73 -9.14 4.08
N VAL A 153 2.54 -8.78 3.62
CA VAL A 153 1.31 -8.77 4.39
C VAL A 153 0.29 -9.63 3.66
N SER A 154 -0.01 -10.80 4.23
CA SER A 154 -0.93 -11.78 3.62
C SER A 154 -2.18 -11.91 4.48
N PHE A 155 -3.35 -11.65 3.87
CA PHE A 155 -4.65 -11.83 4.50
C PHE A 155 -5.32 -13.09 3.96
N THR A 156 -6.02 -13.80 4.87
CA THR A 156 -7.04 -14.78 4.50
C THR A 156 -8.38 -14.26 5.01
N LEU A 157 -9.30 -14.06 4.08
CA LEU A 157 -10.64 -13.53 4.38
C LEU A 157 -11.57 -14.65 4.85
N ASN A 158 -12.51 -14.31 5.73
CA ASN A 158 -13.46 -15.23 6.30
C ASN A 158 -14.87 -14.96 5.78
N GLY A 159 -15.37 -15.85 4.94
CA GLY A 159 -16.77 -15.87 4.48
C GLY A 159 -17.15 -14.82 3.44
N MET A 160 -16.21 -14.01 2.97
CA MET A 160 -16.41 -13.02 1.90
C MET A 160 -15.17 -13.00 1.00
N THR A 161 -15.37 -12.85 -0.27
CA THR A 161 -14.29 -12.63 -1.25
C THR A 161 -13.88 -11.15 -1.28
N LEU A 162 -12.68 -10.86 -1.79
CA LEU A 162 -12.24 -9.49 -1.98
C LEU A 162 -13.18 -8.71 -2.93
N ASP A 163 -13.68 -9.35 -3.99
CA ASP A 163 -14.59 -8.72 -4.94
C ASP A 163 -15.91 -8.30 -4.28
N GLU A 164 -16.47 -9.15 -3.40
CA GLU A 164 -17.68 -8.80 -2.63
C GLU A 164 -17.44 -7.64 -1.67
N ILE A 165 -16.27 -7.61 -1.00
CA ILE A 165 -15.88 -6.48 -0.16
C ILE A 165 -15.75 -5.19 -0.99
N GLN A 166 -15.15 -5.28 -2.16
CA GLN A 166 -14.95 -4.14 -3.06
C GLN A 166 -16.24 -3.66 -3.73
N ALA A 167 -17.21 -4.52 -3.94
CA ALA A 167 -18.55 -4.17 -4.42
C ALA A 167 -19.39 -3.49 -3.34
N GLY A 168 -19.05 -3.72 -2.06
CA GLY A 168 -19.74 -3.20 -0.91
C GLY A 168 -19.30 -1.80 -0.47
N SER A 169 -19.86 -1.36 0.67
CA SER A 169 -19.43 -0.11 1.31
C SER A 169 -18.10 -0.29 2.03
N LYS A 170 -17.20 0.69 1.85
CA LYS A 170 -15.91 0.75 2.57
C LYS A 170 -16.05 0.76 4.11
N ASP A 171 -17.23 1.08 4.63
CA ASP A 171 -17.47 1.21 6.06
C ASP A 171 -17.89 -0.09 6.74
N VAL A 172 -18.22 -1.11 5.95
CA VAL A 172 -18.52 -2.45 6.46
C VAL A 172 -17.24 -3.08 7.02
N LYS A 173 -17.36 -3.63 8.23
CA LYS A 173 -16.27 -4.26 8.96
C LYS A 173 -16.42 -5.77 8.91
N TYR A 174 -15.48 -6.43 8.26
CA TYR A 174 -15.44 -7.88 8.13
C TYR A 174 -14.52 -8.45 9.21
N LYS A 175 -15.00 -9.38 10.02
CA LYS A 175 -14.31 -9.93 11.19
C LYS A 175 -13.94 -11.39 11.01
N GLY A 176 -13.03 -11.87 11.87
CA GLY A 176 -12.58 -13.27 11.87
C GLY A 176 -11.64 -13.59 10.72
N ASN A 177 -11.05 -12.57 10.09
CA ASN A 177 -10.00 -12.77 9.09
C ASN A 177 -8.67 -13.07 9.78
N SER A 178 -7.72 -13.63 9.03
CA SER A 178 -6.34 -13.74 9.50
C SER A 178 -5.39 -12.84 8.71
N VAL A 179 -4.28 -12.48 9.35
CA VAL A 179 -3.18 -11.78 8.71
C VAL A 179 -1.85 -12.38 9.15
N THR A 180 -0.94 -12.56 8.21
CA THR A 180 0.47 -12.86 8.48
C THR A 180 1.32 -11.71 7.90
N ILE A 181 2.17 -11.14 8.75
CA ILE A 181 3.10 -10.06 8.38
C ILE A 181 4.51 -10.58 8.56
N SER A 182 5.24 -10.70 7.46
CA SER A 182 6.57 -11.31 7.40
C SER A 182 7.62 -10.29 6.95
N GLN A 183 8.85 -10.45 7.44
CA GLN A 183 10.00 -9.68 6.98
C GLN A 183 11.22 -10.59 6.83
N ALA A 184 12.13 -10.24 5.94
CA ALA A 184 13.34 -11.02 5.70
C ALA A 184 14.14 -11.22 6.99
N GLY A 185 14.41 -12.49 7.35
CA GLY A 185 15.20 -12.88 8.54
C GLY A 185 14.53 -12.56 9.88
N GLY A 186 13.27 -12.11 9.87
CA GLY A 186 12.47 -11.83 11.07
C GLY A 186 11.49 -12.94 11.40
N SER A 187 10.88 -12.84 12.58
CA SER A 187 9.73 -13.68 12.95
C SER A 187 8.45 -13.08 12.37
N ASP A 188 7.56 -13.94 11.89
CA ASP A 188 6.25 -13.54 11.43
C ASP A 188 5.36 -13.09 12.58
N LEU A 189 4.52 -12.07 12.32
CA LEU A 189 3.40 -11.72 13.18
C LEU A 189 2.14 -12.31 12.55
N THR A 190 1.47 -13.22 13.27
CA THR A 190 0.21 -13.81 12.84
C THR A 190 -0.92 -13.45 13.80
N ASP A 191 -2.07 -13.05 13.26
CA ASP A 191 -3.30 -12.79 14.02
C ASP A 191 -4.49 -13.41 13.28
N THR A 192 -5.32 -14.19 13.96
CA THR A 192 -6.41 -14.97 13.38
C THR A 192 -7.80 -14.39 13.68
N ASP A 193 -7.88 -13.23 14.32
CA ASP A 193 -9.15 -12.52 14.58
C ASP A 193 -9.03 -11.04 14.21
N VAL A 194 -8.81 -10.81 12.93
CA VAL A 194 -8.59 -9.48 12.35
C VAL A 194 -9.91 -8.91 11.81
N GLU A 195 -10.19 -7.65 12.14
CA GLU A 195 -11.21 -6.85 11.45
C GLU A 195 -10.57 -6.21 10.21
N PHE A 196 -11.13 -6.46 9.04
CA PHE A 196 -10.71 -5.90 7.75
C PHE A 196 -11.81 -5.03 7.15
N LYS A 197 -11.46 -3.93 6.51
CA LYS A 197 -12.41 -3.04 5.82
C LYS A 197 -11.76 -2.19 4.74
N GLY A 198 -12.57 -1.65 3.84
CA GLY A 198 -12.17 -0.58 2.94
C GLY A 198 -11.86 0.72 3.69
N ARG A 199 -11.17 1.65 3.02
CA ARG A 199 -10.95 3.02 3.51
C ARG A 199 -10.84 4.02 2.37
N GLY A 200 -10.76 5.29 2.74
CA GLY A 200 -10.71 6.42 1.81
C GLY A 200 -12.09 6.81 1.31
N ASN A 201 -12.15 7.89 0.58
CA ASN A 201 -13.35 8.40 -0.07
C ASN A 201 -13.17 8.23 -1.59
N THR A 202 -12.61 9.20 -2.28
CA THR A 202 -12.30 9.11 -3.71
C THR A 202 -11.40 7.91 -4.05
N THR A 203 -10.43 7.59 -3.19
CA THR A 203 -9.49 6.47 -3.43
C THR A 203 -10.15 5.10 -3.35
N TRP A 204 -11.33 4.97 -2.72
CA TRP A 204 -12.11 3.73 -2.70
C TRP A 204 -12.72 3.37 -4.05
N THR A 205 -12.90 4.34 -4.94
CA THR A 205 -13.47 4.12 -6.28
C THR A 205 -12.44 3.74 -7.34
N LEU A 206 -11.15 3.70 -6.98
CA LEU A 206 -10.07 3.37 -7.89
C LEU A 206 -9.88 1.85 -8.01
N ASP A 207 -9.20 1.42 -9.05
CA ASP A 207 -8.84 0.02 -9.32
C ASP A 207 -7.97 -0.60 -8.23
N LYS A 208 -6.97 0.13 -7.73
CA LYS A 208 -6.17 -0.26 -6.56
C LYS A 208 -6.66 0.48 -5.33
N ARG A 209 -7.29 -0.24 -4.41
CA ARG A 209 -8.01 0.33 -3.27
C ARG A 209 -7.19 0.29 -1.98
N PRO A 210 -7.32 1.30 -1.12
CA PRO A 210 -6.72 1.27 0.22
C PRO A 210 -7.61 0.52 1.21
N TYR A 211 -6.97 -0.08 2.23
CA TYR A 211 -7.64 -0.84 3.27
C TYR A 211 -7.25 -0.38 4.66
N GLN A 212 -8.04 -0.79 5.64
CA GLN A 212 -7.74 -0.70 7.06
C GLN A 212 -7.95 -2.08 7.69
N PHE A 213 -7.03 -2.48 8.55
CA PHE A 213 -7.22 -3.66 9.37
C PHE A 213 -6.98 -3.36 10.85
N LYS A 214 -7.58 -4.18 11.71
CA LYS A 214 -7.45 -4.05 13.16
C LYS A 214 -7.16 -5.42 13.76
N LEU A 215 -6.01 -5.53 14.40
CA LEU A 215 -5.55 -6.73 15.13
C LEU A 215 -6.42 -7.00 16.36
N SER A 216 -6.48 -8.23 16.79
CA SER A 216 -7.15 -8.66 18.02
C SER A 216 -6.53 -8.00 19.25
N SER A 217 -5.20 -7.82 19.24
CA SER A 217 -4.42 -7.21 20.31
C SER A 217 -3.44 -6.16 19.76
N LYS A 218 -2.93 -5.27 20.64
CA LYS A 218 -1.88 -4.30 20.26
C LYS A 218 -0.57 -5.03 20.00
N ALA A 219 0.00 -4.86 18.83
CA ALA A 219 1.30 -5.40 18.45
C ALA A 219 2.20 -4.35 17.82
N LYS A 220 3.53 -4.53 17.90
CA LYS A 220 4.49 -3.84 17.06
C LYS A 220 4.45 -4.47 15.67
N VAL A 221 4.36 -3.66 14.63
CA VAL A 221 4.36 -4.12 13.25
C VAL A 221 5.55 -3.50 12.54
N LEU A 222 6.44 -4.33 12.01
CA LEU A 222 7.64 -3.92 11.26
C LEU A 222 8.46 -2.82 11.97
N GLY A 223 8.62 -2.94 13.29
CA GLY A 223 9.36 -1.98 14.11
C GLY A 223 8.59 -0.74 14.54
N MET A 224 7.41 -0.48 13.98
CA MET A 224 6.53 0.62 14.39
C MET A 224 5.88 0.36 15.75
N ASP A 225 5.44 1.41 16.41
CA ASP A 225 4.91 1.34 17.76
C ASP A 225 3.60 0.57 17.88
N LYS A 226 3.39 -0.02 19.10
CA LYS A 226 2.26 -0.91 19.37
C LYS A 226 0.92 -0.24 19.10
N ALA A 227 0.15 -0.83 18.21
CA ALA A 227 -1.24 -0.46 17.97
C ALA A 227 -2.09 -1.67 17.52
N LYS A 228 -3.41 -1.48 17.50
CA LYS A 228 -4.33 -2.44 16.89
C LYS A 228 -4.63 -2.10 15.43
N THR A 229 -4.82 -0.82 15.13
CA THR A 229 -5.34 -0.38 13.82
C THR A 229 -4.22 0.13 12.94
N TRP A 230 -4.19 -0.39 11.72
CA TRP A 230 -3.20 -0.15 10.70
C TRP A 230 -3.86 0.17 9.36
N LEU A 231 -3.17 0.94 8.52
CA LEU A 231 -3.67 1.36 7.22
C LEU A 231 -2.77 0.82 6.11
N LEU A 232 -3.39 0.39 5.03
CA LEU A 232 -2.75 0.06 3.77
C LEU A 232 -3.12 1.14 2.76
N ILE A 233 -2.20 2.07 2.51
CA ILE A 233 -2.38 3.16 1.56
C ILE A 233 -1.94 2.67 0.18
N ALA A 234 -2.86 2.69 -0.78
CA ALA A 234 -2.61 2.16 -2.12
C ALA A 234 -1.70 3.03 -3.00
N ASN A 235 -1.62 4.34 -2.70
CA ASN A 235 -0.88 5.35 -3.48
C ASN A 235 -1.20 5.36 -4.99
N ARG A 236 -2.41 4.92 -5.39
CA ARG A 236 -2.78 4.70 -6.79
C ARG A 236 -2.67 5.94 -7.68
N GLN A 237 -2.86 7.12 -7.11
CA GLN A 237 -2.77 8.41 -7.84
C GLN A 237 -1.36 9.04 -7.81
N ASP A 238 -0.41 8.35 -7.20
CA ASP A 238 0.98 8.77 -7.11
C ASP A 238 1.88 7.74 -7.80
N THR A 239 2.31 8.01 -9.02
CA THR A 239 3.16 7.12 -9.81
C THR A 239 4.52 6.85 -9.16
N SER A 240 5.01 7.80 -8.34
CA SER A 240 6.23 7.59 -7.54
C SER A 240 5.99 6.72 -6.31
N MET A 241 4.73 6.61 -5.88
CA MET A 241 4.26 6.01 -4.63
C MET A 241 4.83 6.64 -3.34
N MET A 242 5.70 7.64 -3.44
CA MET A 242 6.54 8.14 -2.34
C MET A 242 6.00 9.37 -1.62
N ARG A 243 5.06 10.12 -2.20
CA ARG A 243 4.64 11.44 -1.66
C ARG A 243 4.17 11.37 -0.21
N ASN A 244 3.31 10.43 0.13
CA ASN A 244 2.84 10.27 1.51
C ASN A 244 4.00 9.98 2.47
N LYS A 245 4.86 9.00 2.11
CA LYS A 245 6.00 8.63 2.95
C LYS A 245 6.98 9.77 3.14
N ALA A 246 7.32 10.49 2.06
CA ALA A 246 8.25 11.62 2.12
C ALA A 246 7.73 12.75 3.03
N VAL A 247 6.43 13.06 2.96
CA VAL A 247 5.81 14.08 3.84
C VAL A 247 5.78 13.62 5.29
N TYR A 248 5.46 12.36 5.56
CA TYR A 248 5.47 11.82 6.93
C TYR A 248 6.88 11.83 7.52
N ASP A 249 7.88 11.39 6.76
CA ASP A 249 9.27 11.37 7.21
C ASP A 249 9.80 12.79 7.45
N LEU A 250 9.45 13.73 6.58
CA LEU A 250 9.84 15.13 6.74
C LEU A 250 9.22 15.73 8.02
N ALA A 251 7.93 15.51 8.26
CA ALA A 251 7.26 16.02 9.45
C ALA A 251 7.90 15.43 10.73
N ASN A 252 8.14 14.13 10.77
CA ASN A 252 8.82 13.47 11.88
C ASN A 252 10.24 14.01 12.08
N ALA A 253 11.00 14.27 11.00
CA ALA A 253 12.34 14.87 11.06
C ALA A 253 12.33 16.32 11.57
N MET A 254 11.23 17.05 11.39
CA MET A 254 11.01 18.40 11.91
C MET A 254 10.55 18.41 13.38
N GLY A 255 10.33 17.24 13.99
CA GLY A 255 9.85 17.11 15.36
C GLY A 255 8.32 17.16 15.49
N GLU A 256 7.60 17.16 14.37
CA GLU A 256 6.14 17.07 14.35
C GLU A 256 5.70 15.60 14.28
N TRP A 257 4.62 15.25 14.97
CA TRP A 257 4.10 13.90 14.87
C TRP A 257 3.46 13.66 13.51
N ALA A 258 3.89 12.62 12.81
CA ALA A 258 3.25 12.10 11.61
C ALA A 258 3.24 10.57 11.64
N PRO A 259 2.32 9.90 10.92
CA PRO A 259 2.30 8.46 10.85
C PRO A 259 3.63 7.88 10.36
N ASP A 260 4.20 6.93 11.09
CA ASP A 260 5.27 6.12 10.53
C ASP A 260 4.70 5.09 9.54
N GLY A 261 5.50 4.64 8.60
CA GLY A 261 5.08 3.70 7.57
C GLY A 261 6.21 2.87 6.98
N ARG A 262 5.84 1.71 6.44
CA ARG A 262 6.73 0.78 5.75
C ARG A 262 6.12 0.37 4.41
N TRP A 263 6.94 0.29 3.38
CA TRP A 263 6.53 -0.34 2.13
C TRP A 263 6.37 -1.84 2.34
N VAL A 264 5.29 -2.38 1.86
CA VAL A 264 4.95 -3.80 1.97
C VAL A 264 4.33 -4.29 0.68
N ASP A 265 4.54 -5.53 0.35
CA ASP A 265 3.75 -6.24 -0.66
C ASP A 265 2.56 -6.92 0.01
N VAL A 266 1.39 -6.89 -0.63
CA VAL A 266 0.14 -7.35 -0.05
C VAL A 266 -0.45 -8.49 -0.87
N TRP A 267 -0.88 -9.54 -0.17
CA TRP A 267 -1.69 -10.65 -0.71
C TRP A 267 -3.02 -10.70 0.03
N ILE A 268 -4.08 -11.02 -0.70
CA ILE A 268 -5.41 -11.29 -0.15
C ILE A 268 -5.90 -12.57 -0.78
N ASP A 269 -6.19 -13.59 0.05
CA ASP A 269 -6.56 -14.95 -0.39
C ASP A 269 -5.62 -15.51 -1.46
N GLY A 270 -4.31 -15.34 -1.25
CA GLY A 270 -3.25 -15.77 -2.17
C GLY A 270 -3.07 -14.89 -3.41
N SER A 271 -3.96 -13.94 -3.69
CA SER A 271 -3.84 -13.02 -4.82
C SER A 271 -3.00 -11.79 -4.48
N TYR A 272 -1.96 -11.53 -5.25
CA TYR A 272 -1.09 -10.36 -5.08
C TYR A 272 -1.82 -9.07 -5.44
N GLN A 273 -1.81 -8.11 -4.52
CA GLN A 273 -2.49 -6.81 -4.66
C GLN A 273 -1.52 -5.66 -4.98
N GLY A 274 -0.22 -5.94 -5.05
CA GLY A 274 0.81 -4.94 -5.28
C GLY A 274 1.43 -4.37 -4.01
N CYS A 275 2.31 -3.38 -4.19
CA CYS A 275 3.00 -2.68 -3.12
C CYS A 275 2.09 -1.62 -2.47
N TYR A 276 2.06 -1.57 -1.14
CA TYR A 276 1.30 -0.61 -0.34
C TYR A 276 2.22 0.10 0.66
N LEU A 277 1.80 1.28 1.14
CA LEU A 277 2.36 1.87 2.33
C LEU A 277 1.52 1.41 3.53
N LEU A 278 2.07 0.46 4.30
CA LEU A 278 1.53 0.10 5.62
C LEU A 278 1.92 1.18 6.60
N CYS A 279 0.94 1.88 7.17
CA CYS A 279 1.23 2.99 8.07
C CYS A 279 0.28 3.04 9.27
N GLU A 280 0.68 3.85 10.22
CA GLU A 280 -0.08 4.17 11.41
C GLU A 280 -1.36 4.93 11.06
N LYS A 281 -2.41 4.68 11.85
CA LYS A 281 -3.64 5.46 11.75
C LYS A 281 -3.52 6.73 12.60
N VAL A 282 -3.85 7.89 12.02
CA VAL A 282 -4.05 9.12 12.78
C VAL A 282 -5.25 8.94 13.71
N GLN A 283 -4.98 8.87 14.99
CA GLN A 283 -5.97 8.75 16.06
C GLN A 283 -5.36 9.18 17.38
N VAL A 284 -6.17 9.64 18.30
CA VAL A 284 -5.69 9.95 19.66
C VAL A 284 -5.40 8.66 20.43
N GLY A 285 -4.31 8.65 21.13
CA GLY A 285 -3.90 7.53 22.00
C GLY A 285 -2.40 7.40 22.14
N THR A 286 -1.98 6.59 23.09
CA THR A 286 -0.58 6.25 23.34
C THR A 286 0.08 5.69 22.07
N ASN A 287 1.26 6.18 21.74
CA ASN A 287 2.01 5.86 20.53
C ASN A 287 1.30 6.30 19.22
N ARG A 288 0.45 7.30 19.29
CA ARG A 288 -0.21 7.98 18.18
C ARG A 288 -0.23 9.47 18.49
N VAL A 289 -1.28 10.17 18.15
CA VAL A 289 -1.43 11.57 18.58
C VAL A 289 -1.72 11.60 20.07
N GLU A 290 -0.73 12.01 20.86
CA GLU A 290 -0.89 12.17 22.32
C GLU A 290 -1.31 13.61 22.62
N LEU A 291 -2.46 13.77 23.26
CA LEU A 291 -2.93 15.07 23.69
C LEU A 291 -2.40 15.33 25.11
N GLU A 292 -1.74 16.46 25.28
CA GLU A 292 -1.13 16.84 26.56
C GLU A 292 -2.18 17.15 27.66
N GLN A 293 -3.38 17.52 27.24
CA GLN A 293 -4.47 17.93 28.14
C GLN A 293 -5.72 17.12 27.86
N GLU A 294 -6.54 16.93 28.91
CA GLU A 294 -7.81 16.20 28.83
C GLU A 294 -8.83 16.86 27.89
N ASP A 295 -8.74 18.18 27.71
CA ASP A 295 -9.58 18.97 26.81
C ASP A 295 -8.92 19.24 25.45
N GLY A 296 -7.79 18.61 25.17
CA GLY A 296 -7.11 18.67 23.89
C GLY A 296 -7.98 18.13 22.75
N ILE A 297 -7.86 18.72 21.56
CA ILE A 297 -8.62 18.30 20.38
C ILE A 297 -7.72 17.85 19.25
N LEU A 298 -8.18 16.86 18.49
CA LEU A 298 -7.64 16.49 17.21
C LEU A 298 -8.62 16.95 16.12
N ALA A 299 -8.19 17.91 15.29
CA ALA A 299 -8.96 18.41 14.18
C ALA A 299 -8.32 17.99 12.84
N GLU A 300 -9.14 17.57 11.90
CA GLU A 300 -8.76 17.25 10.53
C GLU A 300 -9.27 18.34 9.60
N ALA A 301 -8.39 18.91 8.75
CA ALA A 301 -8.83 19.82 7.69
C ALA A 301 -9.58 19.01 6.63
N ASP A 302 -10.88 19.28 6.48
CA ASP A 302 -11.77 18.55 5.59
C ASP A 302 -12.73 19.50 4.87
N ASN A 303 -12.37 19.91 3.68
CA ASN A 303 -13.18 20.84 2.89
C ASN A 303 -14.27 20.17 2.04
N ILE A 304 -14.36 18.85 2.05
CA ILE A 304 -15.26 18.11 1.13
C ILE A 304 -16.36 17.36 1.89
N TYR A 305 -15.99 16.65 2.97
CA TYR A 305 -16.90 15.72 3.66
C TYR A 305 -17.34 16.19 5.05
N TYR A 306 -16.85 17.36 5.50
CA TYR A 306 -17.08 17.90 6.84
C TYR A 306 -18.58 17.95 7.23
N ASN A 307 -19.46 18.25 6.30
CA ASN A 307 -20.89 18.41 6.56
C ASN A 307 -21.64 17.10 6.83
N GLY A 308 -20.98 15.96 6.59
CA GLY A 308 -21.48 14.64 6.96
C GLY A 308 -21.00 14.15 8.33
N GLU A 309 -20.12 14.92 9.00
CA GLU A 309 -19.56 14.59 10.30
C GLU A 309 -20.37 15.24 11.45
N GLU A 310 -20.37 14.58 12.61
CA GLU A 310 -21.14 15.04 13.77
C GLU A 310 -20.63 16.37 14.33
N TYR A 311 -19.30 16.54 14.36
CA TYR A 311 -18.66 17.73 14.91
C TYR A 311 -17.71 18.34 13.91
N TRP A 312 -17.99 19.55 13.48
CA TRP A 312 -17.14 20.32 12.58
C TRP A 312 -17.27 21.83 12.79
N PHE A 313 -16.30 22.58 12.29
CA PHE A 313 -16.31 24.05 12.30
C PHE A 313 -15.57 24.62 11.10
N THR A 314 -15.77 25.91 10.87
CA THR A 314 -15.04 26.66 9.84
C THR A 314 -14.07 27.63 10.50
N GLY A 315 -12.80 27.57 10.06
CA GLY A 315 -11.78 28.52 10.53
C GLY A 315 -12.11 29.95 10.07
N ASN A 316 -12.21 30.88 11.01
CA ASN A 316 -12.64 32.25 10.75
C ASN A 316 -11.79 33.02 9.74
N GLN A 317 -10.48 32.77 9.69
CA GLN A 317 -9.56 33.46 8.81
C GLN A 317 -9.30 32.71 7.50
N SER A 318 -9.20 31.39 7.56
CA SER A 318 -8.84 30.56 6.40
C SER A 318 -10.06 30.16 5.56
N GLY A 319 -11.27 30.17 6.13
CA GLY A 319 -12.46 29.57 5.52
C GLY A 319 -12.39 28.05 5.42
N THR A 320 -11.32 27.43 5.96
CA THR A 320 -11.12 25.97 5.93
C THR A 320 -12.11 25.31 6.89
N HIS A 321 -12.73 24.23 6.45
CA HIS A 321 -13.56 23.39 7.29
C HIS A 321 -12.72 22.36 8.02
N PHE A 322 -13.01 22.15 9.28
CA PHE A 322 -12.32 21.19 10.14
C PHE A 322 -13.33 20.23 10.77
N THR A 323 -13.02 18.94 10.73
CA THR A 323 -13.77 17.90 11.43
C THR A 323 -13.06 17.56 12.73
N LEU A 324 -13.79 17.47 13.83
CA LEU A 324 -13.24 17.03 15.11
C LEU A 324 -13.23 15.51 15.19
N ARG A 325 -12.06 14.93 15.42
CA ARG A 325 -11.88 13.48 15.56
C ARG A 325 -11.99 12.98 16.99
N ILE A 326 -12.20 13.89 17.94
CA ILE A 326 -12.61 13.62 19.32
C ILE A 326 -13.83 14.49 19.60
N PRO A 327 -14.89 13.91 20.23
CA PRO A 327 -16.03 14.70 20.65
C PRO A 327 -15.52 15.84 21.56
N PRO A 328 -16.04 17.07 21.37
CA PRO A 328 -15.69 18.17 22.25
C PRO A 328 -16.07 17.82 23.69
N PRO A 329 -15.36 18.36 24.69
CA PRO A 329 -15.77 18.24 26.09
C PRO A 329 -17.23 18.63 26.25
N MET A 330 -17.96 18.01 27.18
CA MET A 330 -19.40 18.25 27.41
C MET A 330 -19.75 19.72 27.70
N THR A 331 -18.72 20.55 27.94
CA THR A 331 -18.85 21.99 28.13
C THR A 331 -18.95 22.78 26.82
N TRP A 332 -18.69 22.14 25.68
CA TRP A 332 -18.79 22.79 24.38
C TRP A 332 -20.18 22.57 23.81
N THR A 333 -20.96 23.63 23.74
CA THR A 333 -22.19 23.60 22.97
C THR A 333 -21.87 23.79 21.50
N SER A 334 -22.61 23.12 20.61
CA SER A 334 -22.45 23.05 19.16
C SER A 334 -22.34 24.38 18.38
N ARG A 335 -22.20 25.51 19.06
CA ARG A 335 -22.14 26.85 18.48
C ARG A 335 -21.02 27.76 19.00
N THR A 336 -20.23 27.33 19.94
CA THR A 336 -19.16 28.17 20.51
C THR A 336 -17.84 27.39 20.56
N LEU A 337 -17.18 27.32 19.42
CA LEU A 337 -15.75 27.11 19.42
C LEU A 337 -15.08 28.40 19.91
N PRO A 338 -14.02 28.34 20.74
CA PRO A 338 -13.31 29.51 21.16
C PRO A 338 -12.83 30.31 19.93
N PRO A 339 -12.77 31.64 20.02
CA PRO A 339 -12.35 32.51 18.95
C PRO A 339 -10.93 32.23 18.46
#